data_b23599fd527697564baaa0a4f5743cfe
#
_entry.id   b23599fd527697564baaa0a4f5743cfe
#
_cell.length_a   1.000
_cell.length_b   1.000
_cell.length_c   1.000
_cell.angle_alpha   90.00
_cell.angle_beta   90.00
_cell.angle_gamma   90.00
#
_symmetry.space_group_name_H-M   'P 1'
#
loop_
_entity.id
_entity.type
_entity.pdbx_description
1 polymer ?
#
loop_
_entity_poly.entity_id
_entity_poly.type
_entity_poly.pdbx_seq_one_letter_code
_entity_poly.pdbx_strand_id
1 'polypeptide(L)'
;DYADPRPHDLVLDLYCGMGTIGLSMAGRCGRLVGVEIVPEAVESARANAARMGVENARFYCEDAGRAAARLASEGLQPDIIVLDPPRKGCDGATLQAVLDMAPRRVVMVSCNPATAARDSAILAQGGYRPVKVRPVDMFARTKHVEAVILLEPQGSD
;
A
#
# COMPACT_ATOMS: atom_id res chain seq x y z
N ASP A 1 6.61 10.48 3.09
CA ASP A 1 6.68 11.63 2.14
C ASP A 1 5.97 11.34 0.81
N TYR A 2 6.08 10.14 0.19
CA TYR A 2 5.48 9.87 -1.13
C TYR A 2 3.95 9.75 -1.09
N ALA A 3 3.38 9.18 -0.05
CA ALA A 3 1.94 9.08 0.10
C ALA A 3 1.30 10.47 0.23
N ASP A 4 1.89 11.36 1.01
CA ASP A 4 1.44 12.73 1.27
C ASP A 4 -0.08 12.80 1.53
N PRO A 5 -0.55 12.12 2.60
CA PRO A 5 -1.98 12.03 2.91
C PRO A 5 -2.51 13.38 3.40
N ARG A 6 -3.78 13.63 3.09
CA ARG A 6 -4.56 14.79 3.51
C ARG A 6 -5.54 14.40 4.61
N PRO A 7 -6.04 15.35 5.45
CA PRO A 7 -6.90 15.05 6.59
C PRO A 7 -8.21 14.31 6.28
N HIS A 8 -8.67 14.33 5.04
CA HIS A 8 -9.90 13.64 4.61
C HIS A 8 -9.63 12.40 3.76
N ASP A 9 -8.36 12.10 3.42
CA ASP A 9 -8.02 10.97 2.58
C ASP A 9 -8.31 9.63 3.26
N LEU A 10 -8.74 8.67 2.46
CA LEU A 10 -8.77 7.27 2.79
C LEU A 10 -7.47 6.61 2.28
N VAL A 11 -6.71 6.05 3.21
CA VAL A 11 -5.49 5.26 2.91
C VAL A 11 -5.81 3.78 3.04
N LEU A 12 -5.52 3.00 2.00
CA LEU A 12 -5.56 1.55 2.00
C LEU A 12 -4.14 0.99 2.00
N ASP A 13 -3.77 0.27 3.05
CA ASP A 13 -2.44 -0.35 3.23
C ASP A 13 -2.58 -1.87 3.03
N LEU A 14 -2.23 -2.34 1.84
CA LEU A 14 -2.25 -3.77 1.49
C LEU A 14 -0.90 -4.41 1.83
N TYR A 15 -0.96 -5.60 2.43
CA TYR A 15 0.17 -6.29 3.06
C TYR A 15 0.73 -5.50 4.26
N CYS A 16 -0.16 -4.98 5.11
CA CYS A 16 0.21 -3.98 6.13
C CYS A 16 1.06 -4.52 7.29
N GLY A 17 1.23 -5.86 7.42
CA GLY A 17 1.95 -6.46 8.53
C GLY A 17 1.43 -5.98 9.88
N MET A 18 2.33 -5.50 10.74
CA MET A 18 1.99 -4.90 12.05
C MET A 18 1.47 -3.46 11.95
N GLY A 19 1.16 -2.98 10.75
CA GLY A 19 0.63 -1.64 10.51
C GLY A 19 1.65 -0.51 10.47
N THR A 20 2.95 -0.81 10.41
CA THR A 20 4.02 0.19 10.59
C THR A 20 3.91 1.35 9.59
N ILE A 21 3.70 1.06 8.31
CA ILE A 21 3.61 2.10 7.27
C ILE A 21 2.31 2.88 7.42
N GLY A 22 1.16 2.19 7.44
CA GLY A 22 -0.15 2.82 7.56
C GLY A 22 -0.30 3.68 8.81
N LEU A 23 0.06 3.14 9.98
CA LEU A 23 -0.04 3.87 11.25
C LEU A 23 0.84 5.11 11.31
N SER A 24 1.97 5.14 10.61
CA SER A 24 2.81 6.35 10.52
C SER A 24 2.10 7.52 9.81
N MET A 25 1.03 7.23 9.07
CA MET A 25 0.23 8.21 8.32
C MET A 25 -1.12 8.51 8.97
N ALA A 26 -1.56 7.68 9.93
CA ALA A 26 -2.91 7.74 10.50
C ALA A 26 -3.29 9.11 11.07
N GLY A 27 -2.35 9.83 11.69
CA GLY A 27 -2.57 11.19 12.20
C GLY A 27 -2.70 12.27 11.12
N ARG A 28 -2.48 11.93 9.84
CA ARG A 28 -2.53 12.86 8.72
C ARG A 28 -3.60 12.52 7.69
N CYS A 29 -4.32 11.41 7.85
CA CYS A 29 -5.41 10.99 6.97
C CYS A 29 -6.73 10.90 7.73
N GLY A 30 -7.84 10.93 7.01
CA GLY A 30 -9.17 10.81 7.60
C GLY A 30 -9.49 9.37 8.02
N ARG A 31 -9.00 8.39 7.29
CA ARG A 31 -9.25 6.97 7.54
C ARG A 31 -8.09 6.10 7.04
N LEU A 32 -7.74 5.10 7.81
CA LEU A 32 -6.79 4.06 7.43
C LEU A 32 -7.48 2.69 7.40
N VAL A 33 -7.27 1.95 6.34
CA VAL A 33 -7.67 0.54 6.21
C VAL A 33 -6.41 -0.27 5.95
N GLY A 34 -6.10 -1.23 6.82
CA GLY A 34 -5.00 -2.17 6.67
C GLY A 34 -5.50 -3.58 6.37
N VAL A 35 -4.81 -4.29 5.50
CA VAL A 35 -5.10 -5.69 5.14
C VAL A 35 -3.82 -6.51 5.27
N GLU A 36 -3.93 -7.62 5.99
CA GLU A 36 -2.82 -8.56 6.21
C GLU A 36 -3.38 -9.98 6.37
N ILE A 37 -2.69 -10.97 5.82
CA ILE A 37 -3.14 -12.37 5.85
C ILE A 37 -2.76 -13.08 7.15
N VAL A 38 -1.72 -12.61 7.86
CA VAL A 38 -1.21 -13.23 9.07
C VAL A 38 -1.98 -12.72 10.30
N PRO A 39 -2.77 -13.56 10.99
CA PRO A 39 -3.61 -13.12 12.11
C PRO A 39 -2.84 -12.43 13.23
N GLU A 40 -1.67 -12.95 13.59
CA GLU A 40 -0.83 -12.40 14.67
C GLU A 40 -0.29 -11.01 14.31
N ALA A 41 -0.04 -10.76 13.02
CA ALA A 41 0.37 -9.44 12.55
C ALA A 41 -0.80 -8.45 12.61
N VAL A 42 -2.02 -8.88 12.27
CA VAL A 42 -3.24 -8.05 12.39
C VAL A 42 -3.53 -7.71 13.86
N GLU A 43 -3.38 -8.66 14.78
CA GLU A 43 -3.52 -8.39 16.22
C GLU A 43 -2.48 -7.38 16.69
N SER A 44 -1.24 -7.53 16.23
CA SER A 44 -0.16 -6.60 16.53
C SER A 44 -0.46 -5.20 15.96
N ALA A 45 -1.01 -5.10 14.74
CA ALA A 45 -1.42 -3.83 14.15
C ALA A 45 -2.51 -3.13 14.98
N ARG A 46 -3.51 -3.88 15.45
CA ARG A 46 -4.57 -3.36 16.33
C ARG A 46 -4.01 -2.88 17.68
N ALA A 47 -3.12 -3.66 18.29
CA ALA A 47 -2.46 -3.29 19.54
C ALA A 47 -1.58 -2.05 19.36
N ASN A 48 -0.85 -1.94 18.24
CA ASN A 48 -0.05 -0.77 17.90
C ASN A 48 -0.93 0.48 17.72
N ALA A 49 -2.05 0.37 16.99
CA ALA A 49 -3.01 1.47 16.83
C ALA A 49 -3.53 1.95 18.19
N ALA A 50 -3.97 1.03 19.05
CA ALA A 50 -4.45 1.36 20.40
C ALA A 50 -3.36 2.06 21.25
N ARG A 51 -2.12 1.54 21.24
CA ARG A 51 -1.00 2.12 21.96
C ARG A 51 -0.64 3.53 21.48
N MET A 52 -0.83 3.80 20.18
CA MET A 52 -0.60 5.11 19.55
C MET A 52 -1.80 6.07 19.65
N GLY A 53 -2.93 5.64 20.23
CA GLY A 53 -4.15 6.43 20.28
C GLY A 53 -4.80 6.66 18.91
N VAL A 54 -4.57 5.75 17.95
CA VAL A 54 -5.12 5.85 16.59
C VAL A 54 -6.53 5.24 16.58
N GLU A 55 -7.54 6.05 16.35
CA GLU A 55 -8.96 5.65 16.35
C GLU A 55 -9.56 5.51 14.94
N ASN A 56 -8.90 6.10 13.94
CA ASN A 56 -9.36 6.13 12.54
C ASN A 56 -8.86 4.95 11.69
N ALA A 57 -8.24 3.92 12.30
CA ALA A 57 -7.72 2.75 11.61
C ALA A 57 -8.64 1.53 11.75
N ARG A 58 -8.74 0.72 10.69
CA ARG A 58 -9.38 -0.60 10.67
C ARG A 58 -8.44 -1.61 10.03
N PHE A 59 -8.35 -2.82 10.61
CA PHE A 59 -7.49 -3.89 10.11
C PHE A 59 -8.30 -5.16 9.85
N TYR A 60 -8.12 -5.72 8.65
CA TYR A 60 -8.75 -6.96 8.17
C TYR A 60 -7.70 -8.07 8.06
N CYS A 61 -8.05 -9.25 8.58
CA CYS A 61 -7.25 -10.46 8.39
C CYS A 61 -7.77 -11.20 7.16
N GLU A 62 -7.16 -10.92 6.01
CA GLU A 62 -7.59 -11.46 4.72
C GLU A 62 -6.42 -11.45 3.74
N ASP A 63 -6.47 -12.31 2.70
CA ASP A 63 -5.56 -12.23 1.56
C ASP A 63 -5.73 -10.89 0.83
N ALA A 64 -4.62 -10.25 0.47
CA ALA A 64 -4.63 -8.88 -0.08
C ALA A 64 -5.42 -8.78 -1.39
N GLY A 65 -5.26 -9.75 -2.31
CA GLY A 65 -5.99 -9.75 -3.58
C GLY A 65 -7.50 -9.93 -3.38
N ARG A 66 -7.89 -10.84 -2.49
CA ARG A 66 -9.31 -11.07 -2.15
C ARG A 66 -9.92 -9.87 -1.46
N ALA A 67 -9.23 -9.32 -0.47
CA ALA A 67 -9.70 -8.13 0.24
C ALA A 67 -9.82 -6.92 -0.70
N ALA A 68 -8.83 -6.69 -1.55
CA ALA A 68 -8.84 -5.58 -2.51
C ALA A 68 -10.02 -5.71 -3.49
N ALA A 69 -10.24 -6.91 -4.06
CA ALA A 69 -11.37 -7.15 -4.96
C ALA A 69 -12.74 -6.97 -4.24
N ARG A 70 -12.87 -7.47 -3.01
CA ARG A 70 -14.07 -7.28 -2.20
C ARG A 70 -14.31 -5.80 -1.88
N LEU A 71 -13.30 -5.09 -1.39
CA LEU A 71 -13.41 -3.67 -1.05
C LEU A 71 -13.76 -2.82 -2.28
N ALA A 72 -13.17 -3.12 -3.45
CA ALA A 72 -13.53 -2.47 -4.70
C ALA A 72 -15.00 -2.73 -5.07
N SER A 73 -15.46 -3.98 -4.95
CA SER A 73 -16.86 -4.33 -5.24
C SER A 73 -17.88 -3.70 -4.27
N GLU A 74 -17.44 -3.42 -3.04
CA GLU A 74 -18.22 -2.69 -2.02
C GLU A 74 -18.20 -1.16 -2.26
N GLY A 75 -17.51 -0.69 -3.30
CA GLY A 75 -17.41 0.72 -3.65
C GLY A 75 -16.42 1.53 -2.82
N LEU A 76 -15.43 0.86 -2.16
CA LEU A 76 -14.37 1.58 -1.46
C LEU A 76 -13.49 2.31 -2.48
N GLN A 77 -13.34 3.60 -2.31
CA GLN A 77 -12.52 4.47 -3.16
C GLN A 77 -11.40 5.10 -2.32
N PRO A 78 -10.27 4.42 -2.15
CA PRO A 78 -9.14 4.99 -1.44
C PRO A 78 -8.48 6.09 -2.28
N ASP A 79 -8.07 7.18 -1.63
CA ASP A 79 -7.28 8.23 -2.25
C ASP A 79 -5.83 7.78 -2.47
N ILE A 80 -5.35 6.94 -1.56
CA ILE A 80 -3.98 6.43 -1.56
C ILE A 80 -4.00 4.93 -1.30
N ILE A 81 -3.26 4.18 -2.10
CA ILE A 81 -2.99 2.76 -1.82
C ILE A 81 -1.49 2.57 -1.58
N VAL A 82 -1.16 1.90 -0.49
CA VAL A 82 0.20 1.44 -0.19
C VAL A 82 0.27 -0.06 -0.47
N LEU A 83 1.33 -0.48 -1.16
CA LEU A 83 1.63 -1.87 -1.48
C LEU A 83 3.01 -2.22 -0.92
N ASP A 84 3.08 -3.13 0.04
CA ASP A 84 4.33 -3.70 0.55
C ASP A 84 4.32 -5.24 0.40
N PRO A 85 4.28 -5.75 -0.83
CA PRO A 85 4.09 -7.16 -1.11
C PRO A 85 5.33 -7.99 -0.74
N PRO A 86 5.17 -9.32 -0.57
CA PRO A 86 6.29 -10.22 -0.41
C PRO A 86 7.19 -10.23 -1.66
N ARG A 87 8.36 -10.88 -1.58
CA ARG A 87 9.40 -10.90 -2.65
C ARG A 87 8.89 -11.32 -4.03
N LYS A 88 7.80 -12.07 -4.11
CA LYS A 88 7.15 -12.45 -5.39
C LYS A 88 6.37 -11.31 -6.06
N GLY A 89 6.17 -10.19 -5.38
CA GLY A 89 5.36 -9.07 -5.83
C GLY A 89 3.87 -9.29 -5.59
N CYS A 90 3.04 -8.38 -6.11
CA CYS A 90 1.59 -8.49 -6.10
C CYS A 90 1.10 -9.55 -7.08
N ASP A 91 -0.04 -10.17 -6.79
CA ASP A 91 -0.76 -10.97 -7.76
C ASP A 91 -1.61 -10.09 -8.71
N GLY A 92 -2.09 -10.71 -9.79
CA GLY A 92 -2.88 -9.99 -10.79
C GLY A 92 -4.20 -9.46 -10.25
N ALA A 93 -4.83 -10.16 -9.31
CA ALA A 93 -6.11 -9.74 -8.70
C ALA A 93 -5.91 -8.47 -7.86
N THR A 94 -4.83 -8.41 -7.08
CA THR A 94 -4.47 -7.20 -6.32
C THR A 94 -4.25 -6.01 -7.25
N LEU A 95 -3.43 -6.17 -8.30
CA LEU A 95 -3.13 -5.07 -9.23
C LEU A 95 -4.38 -4.60 -9.98
N GLN A 96 -5.25 -5.53 -10.41
CA GLN A 96 -6.51 -5.18 -11.06
C GLN A 96 -7.43 -4.40 -10.12
N ALA A 97 -7.58 -4.84 -8.87
CA ALA A 97 -8.38 -4.13 -7.88
C ALA A 97 -7.85 -2.72 -7.57
N VAL A 98 -6.52 -2.54 -7.57
CA VAL A 98 -5.90 -1.20 -7.45
C VAL A 98 -6.32 -0.31 -8.63
N LEU A 99 -6.30 -0.84 -9.85
CA LEU A 99 -6.75 -0.10 -11.04
C LEU A 99 -8.24 0.23 -10.98
N ASP A 100 -9.07 -0.71 -10.55
CA ASP A 100 -10.53 -0.52 -10.43
C ASP A 100 -10.90 0.55 -9.38
N MET A 101 -10.15 0.61 -8.26
CA MET A 101 -10.32 1.63 -7.22
C MET A 101 -9.81 3.02 -7.63
N ALA A 102 -8.96 3.10 -8.64
CA ALA A 102 -8.44 4.32 -9.24
C ALA A 102 -7.91 5.39 -8.24
N PRO A 103 -7.01 5.03 -7.31
CA PRO A 103 -6.49 5.99 -6.34
C PRO A 103 -5.67 7.10 -7.01
N ARG A 104 -5.63 8.29 -6.40
CA ARG A 104 -4.77 9.38 -6.90
C ARG A 104 -3.27 9.11 -6.71
N ARG A 105 -2.91 8.18 -5.81
CA ARG A 105 -1.52 7.74 -5.58
C ARG A 105 -1.45 6.27 -5.23
N VAL A 106 -0.48 5.59 -5.81
CA VAL A 106 -0.03 4.27 -5.38
C VAL A 106 1.42 4.39 -4.92
N VAL A 107 1.68 3.98 -3.68
CA VAL A 107 3.05 3.90 -3.13
C VAL A 107 3.41 2.43 -2.99
N MET A 108 4.38 2.00 -3.79
CA MET A 108 4.90 0.63 -3.74
C MET A 108 6.22 0.62 -2.96
N VAL A 109 6.30 -0.25 -1.98
CA VAL A 109 7.53 -0.59 -1.24
C VAL A 109 7.90 -2.01 -1.62
N SER A 110 9.13 -2.26 -2.01
CA SER A 110 9.53 -3.61 -2.44
C SER A 110 10.99 -3.90 -2.13
N CYS A 111 11.23 -5.07 -1.57
CA CYS A 111 12.57 -5.61 -1.37
C CYS A 111 13.13 -6.36 -2.62
N ASN A 112 12.35 -6.40 -3.72
CA ASN A 112 12.75 -7.03 -4.98
C ASN A 112 12.50 -6.08 -6.16
N PRO A 113 13.53 -5.38 -6.66
CA PRO A 113 13.38 -4.42 -7.77
C PRO A 113 12.78 -5.02 -9.05
N ALA A 114 13.04 -6.31 -9.33
CA ALA A 114 12.52 -6.96 -10.55
C ALA A 114 10.99 -7.12 -10.48
N THR A 115 10.45 -7.57 -9.35
CA THR A 115 8.99 -7.68 -9.17
C THR A 115 8.35 -6.30 -9.06
N ALA A 116 9.00 -5.33 -8.43
CA ALA A 116 8.53 -3.95 -8.39
C ALA A 116 8.42 -3.34 -9.79
N ALA A 117 9.41 -3.58 -10.66
CA ALA A 117 9.37 -3.11 -12.05
C ALA A 117 8.24 -3.77 -12.84
N ARG A 118 8.03 -5.10 -12.68
CA ARG A 118 6.93 -5.84 -13.30
C ARG A 118 5.57 -5.28 -12.87
N ASP A 119 5.34 -5.14 -11.57
CA ASP A 119 4.08 -4.68 -11.02
C ASP A 119 3.79 -3.22 -11.42
N SER A 120 4.83 -2.37 -11.40
CA SER A 120 4.73 -0.99 -11.88
C SER A 120 4.41 -0.92 -13.38
N ALA A 121 4.95 -1.84 -14.20
CA ALA A 121 4.63 -1.89 -15.63
C ALA A 121 3.16 -2.27 -15.88
N ILE A 122 2.59 -3.17 -15.07
CA ILE A 122 1.17 -3.53 -15.14
C ILE A 122 0.29 -2.33 -14.78
N LEU A 123 0.61 -1.64 -13.69
CA LEU A 123 -0.10 -0.41 -13.30
C LEU A 123 0.04 0.68 -14.37
N ALA A 124 1.21 0.78 -15.02
CA ALA A 124 1.42 1.75 -16.10
C ALA A 124 0.57 1.44 -17.35
N GLN A 125 0.37 0.17 -17.69
CA GLN A 125 -0.58 -0.22 -18.75
C GLN A 125 -2.03 0.13 -18.39
N GLY A 126 -2.35 0.15 -17.09
CA GLY A 126 -3.64 0.58 -16.55
C GLY A 126 -3.80 2.08 -16.36
N GLY A 127 -2.88 2.91 -16.90
CA GLY A 127 -3.02 4.37 -16.88
C GLY A 127 -2.28 5.09 -15.77
N TYR A 128 -1.40 4.41 -15.03
CA TYR A 128 -0.51 5.04 -14.05
C TYR A 128 0.87 5.32 -14.66
N ARG A 129 1.63 6.21 -14.04
CA ARG A 129 3.05 6.41 -14.36
C ARG A 129 3.89 6.46 -13.08
N PRO A 130 5.07 5.86 -13.04
CA PRO A 130 6.01 6.09 -11.96
C PRO A 130 6.56 7.51 -12.05
N VAL A 131 6.35 8.31 -11.00
CA VAL A 131 6.80 9.72 -10.94
C VAL A 131 8.02 9.90 -10.05
N LYS A 132 8.22 9.00 -9.08
CA LYS A 132 9.40 8.98 -8.23
C LYS A 132 9.81 7.56 -7.91
N VAL A 133 11.11 7.29 -7.94
CA VAL A 133 11.71 6.03 -7.52
C VAL A 133 12.87 6.35 -6.59
N ARG A 134 12.87 5.76 -5.40
CA ARG A 134 13.94 5.92 -4.42
C ARG A 134 14.44 4.55 -3.96
N PRO A 135 15.68 4.19 -4.25
CA PRO A 135 16.31 3.04 -3.61
C PRO A 135 16.65 3.39 -2.17
N VAL A 136 16.45 2.43 -1.27
CA VAL A 136 16.77 2.55 0.16
C VAL A 136 17.60 1.35 0.57
N ASP A 137 18.83 1.60 1.03
CA ASP A 137 19.69 0.55 1.57
C ASP A 137 19.34 0.31 3.04
N MET A 138 18.44 -0.64 3.27
CA MET A 138 18.01 -1.07 4.61
C MET A 138 18.90 -2.18 5.18
N PHE A 139 19.72 -2.80 4.35
CA PHE A 139 20.49 -4.00 4.70
C PHE A 139 21.97 -3.80 4.34
N ALA A 140 22.64 -2.89 5.05
CA ALA A 140 24.05 -2.57 4.84
C ALA A 140 24.90 -3.85 4.74
N ARG A 141 25.78 -3.93 3.71
CA ARG A 141 26.61 -5.08 3.35
C ARG A 141 25.89 -6.29 2.77
N THR A 142 24.64 -6.16 2.32
CA THR A 142 23.95 -7.16 1.50
C THR A 142 23.64 -6.60 0.12
N LYS A 143 23.31 -7.46 -0.84
CA LYS A 143 22.84 -7.04 -2.18
C LYS A 143 21.33 -6.71 -2.23
N HIS A 144 20.69 -6.60 -1.08
CA HIS A 144 19.25 -6.32 -0.97
C HIS A 144 19.04 -4.81 -0.84
N VAL A 145 18.38 -4.25 -1.82
CA VAL A 145 17.95 -2.85 -1.84
C VAL A 145 16.43 -2.82 -1.83
N GLU A 146 15.84 -2.04 -0.95
CA GLU A 146 14.43 -1.72 -1.04
C GLU A 146 14.21 -0.58 -2.03
N ALA A 147 13.12 -0.62 -2.75
CA ALA A 147 12.70 0.45 -3.64
C ALA A 147 11.35 1.00 -3.17
N VAL A 148 11.27 2.32 -3.04
CA VAL A 148 9.99 3.03 -2.84
C VAL A 148 9.64 3.73 -4.13
N ILE A 149 8.49 3.38 -4.70
CA ILE A 149 8.00 3.88 -5.99
C ILE A 149 6.69 4.60 -5.76
N LEU A 150 6.60 5.85 -6.23
CA LEU A 150 5.35 6.59 -6.32
C LEU A 150 4.82 6.49 -7.75
N LEU A 151 3.56 6.03 -7.88
CA LEU A 151 2.83 6.07 -9.15
C LEU A 151 1.60 6.99 -9.00
N GLU A 152 1.35 7.76 -10.05
CA GLU A 152 0.19 8.65 -10.16
C GLU A 152 -0.52 8.41 -11.50
N PRO A 153 -1.83 8.69 -11.63
CA PRO A 153 -2.53 8.59 -12.91
C PRO A 153 -1.85 9.42 -14.00
N GLN A 154 -1.85 8.93 -15.23
CA GLN A 154 -1.36 9.68 -16.39
C GLN A 154 -2.31 10.86 -16.65
N GLY A 155 -1.75 12.06 -16.79
CA GLY A 155 -2.54 13.29 -17.04
C GLY A 155 -2.95 14.06 -15.78
N SER A 156 -2.45 13.69 -14.61
CA SER A 156 -2.52 14.52 -13.41
C SER A 156 -1.36 15.53 -13.44
N ASP A 157 -1.62 16.69 -13.96
CA ASP A 157 -0.72 17.87 -13.88
C ASP A 157 -1.12 18.77 -12.70
#